data_6d118bca5e102721a88eb2e37784eef3
#
_entry.id   6d118bca5e102721a88eb2e37784eef3
#
_cell.length_a   1.000
_cell.length_b   1.000
_cell.length_c   1.000
_cell.angle_alpha   90.00
_cell.angle_beta   90.00
_cell.angle_gamma   90.00
#
_symmetry.space_group_name_H-M   'P 1'
#
loop_
_entity.id
_entity.type
_entity.pdbx_description
1 polymer ?
#
loop_
_entity_poly.entity_id
_entity_poly.type
_entity_poly.pdbx_seq_one_letter_code
_entity_poly.pdbx_strand_id
1 'polypeptide(L)'
;PQPTLAFLGHPAPWHGVDKILRLAQMFPGWRFHLIGVAEEEFPDSPPNVFFHGRLSFSEYLPILTESHAAIGTLALHRNHMHEASPLKVREYLALGLPTIIGYKDTDFPQGAPFLLELPNVENNVDFAADAILRFVEEWKNKRVPRSEVLHLDLKKKERERLRFLKEVANAL
;
A
#
# COMPACT_ATOMS: atom_id res chain seq x y z
N PRO A 1 -16.87 9.70 9.61
CA PRO A 1 -15.55 9.60 10.29
C PRO A 1 -14.47 10.24 9.43
N GLN A 2 -13.47 10.79 10.06
CA GLN A 2 -12.31 11.39 9.41
C GLN A 2 -11.49 10.30 8.72
N PRO A 3 -11.18 10.41 7.42
CA PRO A 3 -10.36 9.43 6.73
C PRO A 3 -9.00 9.22 7.41
N THR A 4 -8.62 7.97 7.59
CA THR A 4 -7.36 7.57 8.22
C THR A 4 -6.65 6.60 7.31
N LEU A 5 -5.41 6.89 6.94
CA LEU A 5 -4.57 6.09 6.09
C LEU A 5 -3.34 5.60 6.87
N ALA A 6 -2.88 4.39 6.58
CA ALA A 6 -1.69 3.83 7.21
C ALA A 6 -0.64 3.39 6.20
N PHE A 7 0.60 3.59 6.55
CA PHE A 7 1.78 3.10 5.84
C PHE A 7 2.62 2.23 6.79
N LEU A 8 3.05 1.07 6.30
CA LEU A 8 3.95 0.15 7.00
C LEU A 8 5.24 0.00 6.21
N GLY A 9 6.36 0.43 6.75
CA GLY A 9 7.66 0.26 6.12
C GLY A 9 8.73 1.20 6.69
N HIS A 10 9.96 1.04 6.21
CA HIS A 10 11.07 1.94 6.54
C HIS A 10 11.13 3.10 5.50
N PRO A 11 11.83 4.21 5.82
CA PRO A 11 11.84 5.41 4.97
C PRO A 11 12.84 5.33 3.80
N ALA A 12 12.86 4.21 3.07
CA ALA A 12 13.65 4.13 1.84
C ALA A 12 13.08 5.07 0.77
N PRO A 13 13.93 5.69 -0.08
CA PRO A 13 13.48 6.66 -1.09
C PRO A 13 12.36 6.18 -1.99
N TRP A 14 12.38 4.91 -2.39
CA TRP A 14 11.36 4.31 -3.27
C TRP A 14 10.01 4.08 -2.59
N HIS A 15 9.95 4.05 -1.26
CA HIS A 15 8.67 4.00 -0.54
C HIS A 15 7.89 5.31 -0.65
N GLY A 16 8.58 6.44 -0.78
CA GLY A 16 7.94 7.72 -1.02
C GLY A 16 7.27 8.32 0.21
N VAL A 17 7.91 8.27 1.38
CA VAL A 17 7.39 8.93 2.60
C VAL A 17 7.17 10.42 2.38
N ASP A 18 8.07 11.10 1.66
CA ASP A 18 7.90 12.50 1.25
C ASP A 18 6.59 12.76 0.48
N LYS A 19 6.16 11.80 -0.34
CA LYS A 19 4.88 11.86 -1.04
C LYS A 19 3.68 11.67 -0.10
N ILE A 20 3.83 10.86 0.95
CA ILE A 20 2.80 10.73 2.00
C ILE A 20 2.67 12.04 2.76
N LEU A 21 3.78 12.71 3.08
CA LEU A 21 3.75 14.03 3.71
C LEU A 21 3.08 15.07 2.79
N ARG A 22 3.33 14.98 1.48
CA ARG A 22 2.64 15.82 0.50
C ARG A 22 1.13 15.57 0.48
N LEU A 23 0.69 14.31 0.54
CA LEU A 23 -0.73 13.96 0.69
C LEU A 23 -1.33 14.54 1.98
N ALA A 24 -0.60 14.48 3.07
CA ALA A 24 -1.04 15.04 4.34
C ALA A 24 -1.23 16.57 4.29
N GLN A 25 -0.39 17.27 3.53
CA GLN A 25 -0.57 18.71 3.26
C GLN A 25 -1.82 18.98 2.42
N MET A 26 -2.06 18.17 1.39
CA MET A 26 -3.22 18.32 0.50
C MET A 26 -4.56 17.95 1.17
N PHE A 27 -4.52 17.03 2.13
CA PHE A 27 -5.71 16.56 2.86
C PHE A 27 -5.58 16.79 4.37
N PRO A 28 -5.58 18.04 4.84
CA PRO A 28 -5.34 18.37 6.27
C PRO A 28 -6.45 17.82 7.19
N GLY A 29 -7.62 17.48 6.67
CA GLY A 29 -8.69 16.83 7.39
C GLY A 29 -8.53 15.32 7.53
N TRP A 30 -7.51 14.71 6.95
CA TRP A 30 -7.24 13.27 7.06
C TRP A 30 -6.18 12.99 8.11
N ARG A 31 -6.03 11.74 8.50
CA ARG A 31 -4.98 11.26 9.42
C ARG A 31 -4.09 10.25 8.71
N PHE A 32 -2.77 10.38 8.91
CA PHE A 32 -1.78 9.51 8.31
C PHE A 32 -0.92 8.86 9.38
N HIS A 33 -0.96 7.55 9.50
CA HIS A 33 -0.14 6.78 10.43
C HIS A 33 1.03 6.15 9.70
N LEU A 34 2.26 6.48 10.10
CA LEU A 34 3.50 5.96 9.54
C LEU A 34 4.14 4.98 10.52
N ILE A 35 4.08 3.70 10.22
CA ILE A 35 4.63 2.61 11.04
C ILE A 35 5.97 2.21 10.46
N GLY A 36 7.04 2.24 11.26
CA GLY A 36 8.40 1.96 10.83
C GLY A 36 9.20 3.22 10.44
N VAL A 37 8.62 4.40 10.64
CA VAL A 37 9.24 5.70 10.33
C VAL A 37 9.34 6.53 11.61
N ALA A 38 10.50 7.11 11.87
CA ALA A 38 10.76 7.96 13.03
C ALA A 38 10.49 9.43 12.68
N GLU A 39 9.89 10.18 13.61
CA GLU A 39 9.56 11.60 13.43
C GLU A 39 10.80 12.47 13.19
N GLU A 40 11.91 12.12 13.84
CA GLU A 40 13.18 12.85 13.76
C GLU A 40 13.74 12.91 12.33
N GLU A 41 13.35 11.96 11.47
CA GLU A 41 13.76 11.92 10.06
C GLU A 41 12.99 12.95 9.21
N PHE A 42 11.86 13.47 9.73
CA PHE A 42 10.95 14.36 9.00
C PHE A 42 10.45 15.51 9.89
N PRO A 43 11.35 16.41 10.32
CA PRO A 43 11.03 17.43 11.34
C PRO A 43 9.96 18.44 10.90
N ASP A 44 9.79 18.67 9.60
CA ASP A 44 8.81 19.62 9.06
C ASP A 44 7.50 18.95 8.61
N SER A 45 7.15 17.82 9.21
CA SER A 45 5.96 17.07 8.83
C SER A 45 4.66 17.79 9.22
N PRO A 46 3.58 17.61 8.44
CA PRO A 46 2.27 18.16 8.78
C PRO A 46 1.71 17.58 10.08
N PRO A 47 0.88 18.35 10.83
CA PRO A 47 0.38 17.93 12.15
C PRO A 47 -0.60 16.76 12.13
N ASN A 48 -1.09 16.38 10.96
CA ASN A 48 -1.98 15.23 10.77
C ASN A 48 -1.23 13.94 10.42
N VAL A 49 0.10 13.93 10.54
CA VAL A 49 0.97 12.76 10.40
C VAL A 49 1.39 12.26 11.77
N PHE A 50 1.21 10.96 12.01
CA PHE A 50 1.53 10.30 13.28
C PHE A 50 2.61 9.26 13.05
N PHE A 51 3.80 9.51 13.57
CA PHE A 51 4.95 8.63 13.47
C PHE A 51 4.96 7.64 14.63
N HIS A 52 5.02 6.36 14.33
CA HIS A 52 5.00 5.31 15.36
C HIS A 52 6.36 4.64 15.57
N GLY A 53 7.32 4.89 14.68
CA GLY A 53 8.58 4.18 14.71
C GLY A 53 8.39 2.68 14.46
N ARG A 54 9.35 1.88 14.93
CA ARG A 54 9.29 0.43 14.77
C ARG A 54 8.32 -0.18 15.79
N LEU A 55 7.31 -0.89 15.30
CA LEU A 55 6.33 -1.63 16.09
C LEU A 55 6.36 -3.11 15.75
N SER A 56 6.03 -3.97 16.72
CA SER A 56 5.72 -5.38 16.48
C SER A 56 4.39 -5.56 15.76
N PHE A 57 4.14 -6.74 15.22
CA PHE A 57 2.86 -7.05 14.57
C PHE A 57 1.65 -6.79 15.47
N SER A 58 1.69 -7.24 16.73
CA SER A 58 0.60 -7.03 17.70
C SER A 58 0.37 -5.55 18.03
N GLU A 59 1.40 -4.72 17.95
CA GLU A 59 1.30 -3.28 18.21
C GLU A 59 0.74 -2.52 17.01
N TYR A 60 1.13 -2.85 15.78
CA TYR A 60 0.64 -2.12 14.62
C TYR A 60 -0.69 -2.66 14.03
N LEU A 61 -1.06 -3.91 14.33
CA LEU A 61 -2.29 -4.50 13.82
C LEU A 61 -3.54 -3.66 14.12
N PRO A 62 -3.75 -3.12 15.34
CA PRO A 62 -4.88 -2.24 15.61
C PRO A 62 -4.88 -0.98 14.73
N ILE A 63 -3.72 -0.38 14.50
CA ILE A 63 -3.58 0.82 13.66
C ILE A 63 -4.04 0.51 12.22
N LEU A 64 -3.61 -0.61 11.66
CA LEU A 64 -4.03 -1.03 10.33
C LEU A 64 -5.53 -1.33 10.27
N THR A 65 -6.06 -2.09 11.24
CA THR A 65 -7.48 -2.50 11.24
C THR A 65 -8.43 -1.33 11.44
N GLU A 66 -8.02 -0.28 12.11
CA GLU A 66 -8.79 0.94 12.31
C GLU A 66 -8.65 1.94 11.15
N SER A 67 -7.69 1.74 10.25
CA SER A 67 -7.50 2.58 9.08
C SER A 67 -8.56 2.30 8.00
N HIS A 68 -8.84 3.31 7.17
CA HIS A 68 -9.80 3.24 6.06
C HIS A 68 -9.14 2.77 4.76
N ALA A 69 -7.88 3.12 4.58
CA ALA A 69 -7.05 2.69 3.44
C ALA A 69 -5.59 2.54 3.87
N ALA A 70 -4.80 1.85 3.06
CA ALA A 70 -3.38 1.72 3.26
C ALA A 70 -2.60 2.31 2.08
N ILE A 71 -1.35 2.67 2.34
CA ILE A 71 -0.44 3.22 1.35
C ILE A 71 0.71 2.23 1.16
N GLY A 72 0.90 1.79 -0.08
CA GLY A 72 2.04 1.00 -0.48
C GLY A 72 3.21 1.88 -0.94
N THR A 73 4.09 1.33 -1.76
CA THR A 73 5.23 2.05 -2.35
C THR A 73 4.75 3.06 -3.39
N LEU A 74 5.13 4.34 -3.25
CA LEU A 74 4.69 5.43 -4.12
C LEU A 74 5.75 5.95 -5.08
N ALA A 75 7.00 5.53 -4.92
CA ALA A 75 8.13 6.07 -5.69
C ALA A 75 9.06 4.95 -6.21
N LEU A 76 8.49 3.85 -6.71
CA LEU A 76 9.25 2.70 -7.18
C LEU A 76 10.18 3.05 -8.36
N HIS A 77 9.84 4.08 -9.16
CA HIS A 77 10.70 4.63 -10.21
C HIS A 77 12.07 5.08 -9.70
N ARG A 78 12.20 5.50 -8.42
CA ARG A 78 13.48 5.87 -7.80
C ARG A 78 14.41 4.67 -7.63
N ASN A 79 13.88 3.46 -7.72
CA ASN A 79 14.62 2.20 -7.73
C ASN A 79 14.67 1.55 -9.11
N HIS A 80 14.38 2.31 -10.16
CA HIS A 80 14.36 1.86 -11.56
C HIS A 80 13.49 0.62 -11.81
N MET A 81 12.40 0.49 -11.07
CA MET A 81 11.44 -0.62 -11.18
C MET A 81 10.05 -0.10 -11.56
N HIS A 82 9.30 -0.91 -12.30
CA HIS A 82 7.96 -0.55 -12.78
C HIS A 82 6.87 -1.41 -12.16
N GLU A 83 7.22 -2.60 -11.72
CA GLU A 83 6.30 -3.58 -11.17
C GLU A 83 6.87 -4.24 -9.92
N ALA A 84 6.00 -4.68 -9.03
CA ALA A 84 6.35 -5.38 -7.81
C ALA A 84 5.17 -6.16 -7.22
N SER A 85 5.46 -6.99 -6.23
CA SER A 85 4.48 -7.68 -5.37
C SER A 85 4.95 -7.58 -3.91
N PRO A 86 4.88 -6.39 -3.29
CA PRO A 86 5.41 -6.18 -1.94
C PRO A 86 4.60 -6.91 -0.87
N LEU A 87 5.29 -7.49 0.12
CA LEU A 87 4.66 -8.20 1.23
C LEU A 87 3.69 -7.32 2.04
N LYS A 88 4.03 -6.04 2.25
CA LYS A 88 3.16 -5.10 2.97
C LYS A 88 1.78 -4.96 2.32
N VAL A 89 1.72 -4.92 1.00
CA VAL A 89 0.45 -4.81 0.27
C VAL A 89 -0.35 -6.11 0.40
N ARG A 90 0.30 -7.26 0.42
CA ARG A 90 -0.36 -8.56 0.71
C ARG A 90 -0.98 -8.56 2.09
N GLU A 91 -0.28 -8.03 3.08
CA GLU A 91 -0.77 -7.89 4.45
C GLU A 91 -1.96 -6.92 4.54
N TYR A 92 -1.88 -5.76 3.90
CA TYR A 92 -3.00 -4.81 3.84
C TYR A 92 -4.26 -5.46 3.26
N LEU A 93 -4.14 -6.12 2.12
CA LEU A 93 -5.25 -6.78 1.45
C LEU A 93 -5.82 -7.94 2.27
N ALA A 94 -4.96 -8.69 2.97
CA ALA A 94 -5.41 -9.76 3.88
C ALA A 94 -6.25 -9.21 5.05
N LEU A 95 -5.97 -7.97 5.48
CA LEU A 95 -6.76 -7.25 6.50
C LEU A 95 -7.98 -6.54 5.91
N GLY A 96 -8.22 -6.66 4.61
CA GLY A 96 -9.34 -6.03 3.92
C GLY A 96 -9.15 -4.52 3.65
N LEU A 97 -7.91 -4.01 3.69
CA LEU A 97 -7.62 -2.61 3.43
C LEU A 97 -7.48 -2.35 1.92
N PRO A 98 -8.28 -1.44 1.35
CA PRO A 98 -8.02 -0.91 0.03
C PRO A 98 -6.69 -0.15 0.05
N THR A 99 -5.93 -0.21 -1.04
CA THR A 99 -4.54 0.24 -1.04
C THR A 99 -4.22 1.15 -2.21
N ILE A 100 -3.45 2.21 -1.94
CA ILE A 100 -2.90 3.14 -2.93
C ILE A 100 -1.46 2.73 -3.22
N ILE A 101 -1.11 2.54 -4.48
CA ILE A 101 0.22 2.12 -4.95
C ILE A 101 0.70 3.01 -6.10
N GLY A 102 2.00 3.13 -6.27
CA GLY A 102 2.65 3.92 -7.34
C GLY A 102 3.42 3.04 -8.34
N TYR A 103 2.97 1.83 -8.61
CA TYR A 103 3.61 0.85 -9.50
C TYR A 103 2.57 -0.14 -10.02
N LYS A 104 2.97 -1.01 -10.94
CA LYS A 104 2.15 -2.13 -11.42
C LYS A 104 2.27 -3.32 -10.46
N ASP A 105 1.15 -3.75 -9.89
CA ASP A 105 1.13 -4.95 -9.04
C ASP A 105 1.02 -6.21 -9.92
N THR A 106 2.01 -7.09 -9.82
CA THR A 106 2.11 -8.30 -10.66
C THR A 106 1.06 -9.36 -10.34
N ASP A 107 0.47 -9.33 -9.15
CA ASP A 107 -0.63 -10.24 -8.79
C ASP A 107 -2.01 -9.74 -9.27
N PHE A 108 -2.07 -8.49 -9.73
CA PHE A 108 -3.27 -7.86 -10.29
C PHE A 108 -2.96 -7.19 -11.64
N PRO A 109 -2.58 -7.98 -12.67
CA PRO A 109 -2.13 -7.43 -13.95
C PRO A 109 -3.21 -6.62 -14.68
N GLN A 110 -4.48 -6.84 -14.37
CA GLN A 110 -5.62 -6.10 -14.90
C GLN A 110 -6.11 -4.99 -13.94
N GLY A 111 -5.36 -4.75 -12.85
CA GLY A 111 -5.81 -3.89 -11.77
C GLY A 111 -6.89 -4.53 -10.89
N ALA A 112 -7.37 -3.80 -9.90
CA ALA A 112 -8.47 -4.20 -9.04
C ALA A 112 -9.15 -2.94 -8.47
N PRO A 113 -10.47 -2.98 -8.20
CA PRO A 113 -11.18 -1.81 -7.69
C PRO A 113 -10.69 -1.32 -6.32
N PHE A 114 -10.06 -2.21 -5.55
CA PHE A 114 -9.49 -1.93 -4.24
C PHE A 114 -7.98 -1.57 -4.28
N LEU A 115 -7.39 -1.47 -5.47
CA LEU A 115 -6.04 -0.97 -5.70
C LEU A 115 -6.11 0.29 -6.56
N LEU A 116 -5.78 1.45 -5.98
CA LEU A 116 -5.57 2.66 -6.75
C LEU A 116 -4.12 2.70 -7.21
N GLU A 117 -3.90 2.43 -8.48
CA GLU A 117 -2.58 2.48 -9.11
C GLU A 117 -2.32 3.89 -9.65
N LEU A 118 -1.38 4.61 -9.01
CA LEU A 118 -0.91 5.90 -9.47
C LEU A 118 0.18 5.71 -10.54
N PRO A 119 0.35 6.68 -11.46
CA PRO A 119 1.51 6.67 -12.37
C PRO A 119 2.82 6.56 -11.60
N ASN A 120 3.76 5.75 -12.11
CA ASN A 120 5.08 5.55 -11.49
C ASN A 120 6.05 6.67 -11.90
N VAL A 121 5.73 7.89 -11.48
CA VAL A 121 6.49 9.13 -11.78
C VAL A 121 6.61 9.99 -10.54
N GLU A 122 7.52 10.98 -10.56
CA GLU A 122 7.87 11.77 -9.37
C GLU A 122 6.70 12.56 -8.78
N ASN A 123 5.86 13.15 -9.59
CA ASN A 123 4.75 14.01 -9.15
C ASN A 123 3.38 13.33 -9.19
N ASN A 124 3.35 12.02 -9.06
CA ASN A 124 2.13 11.21 -9.21
C ASN A 124 1.00 11.56 -8.21
N VAL A 125 1.34 11.90 -6.96
CA VAL A 125 0.33 12.24 -5.95
C VAL A 125 -0.34 13.59 -6.24
N ASP A 126 0.38 14.55 -6.79
CA ASP A 126 -0.17 15.86 -7.17
C ASP A 126 -1.19 15.73 -8.32
N PHE A 127 -0.88 14.94 -9.33
CA PHE A 127 -1.82 14.66 -10.44
C PHE A 127 -3.03 13.83 -10.01
N ALA A 128 -2.86 12.94 -9.07
CA ALA A 128 -3.87 11.97 -8.69
C ALA A 128 -4.72 12.41 -7.48
N ALA A 129 -4.60 13.65 -7.01
CA ALA A 129 -5.30 14.12 -5.80
C ALA A 129 -6.80 13.84 -5.84
N ASP A 130 -7.48 14.13 -6.95
CA ASP A 130 -8.91 13.88 -7.10
C ASP A 130 -9.24 12.37 -7.15
N ALA A 131 -8.39 11.56 -7.77
CA ALA A 131 -8.57 10.12 -7.82
C ALA A 131 -8.39 9.50 -6.42
N ILE A 132 -7.41 9.98 -5.66
CA ILE A 132 -7.16 9.56 -4.28
C ILE A 132 -8.34 9.93 -3.39
N LEU A 133 -8.86 11.16 -3.51
CA LEU A 133 -10.05 11.60 -2.76
C LEU A 133 -11.24 10.68 -3.03
N ARG A 134 -11.58 10.45 -4.30
CA ARG A 134 -12.70 9.58 -4.67
C ARG A 134 -12.51 8.15 -4.18
N PHE A 135 -11.33 7.60 -4.31
CA PHE A 135 -11.01 6.25 -3.85
C PHE A 135 -11.20 6.09 -2.35
N VAL A 136 -10.65 7.01 -1.55
CA VAL A 136 -10.78 6.96 -0.09
C VAL A 136 -12.24 7.15 0.34
N GLU A 137 -12.97 8.09 -0.27
CA GLU A 137 -14.39 8.30 0.01
C GLU A 137 -15.25 7.08 -0.35
N GLU A 138 -14.95 6.40 -1.45
CA GLU A 138 -15.63 5.18 -1.84
C GLU A 138 -15.42 4.05 -0.86
N TRP A 139 -14.17 3.89 -0.38
CA TRP A 139 -13.76 2.72 0.39
C TRP A 139 -13.79 2.92 1.92
N LYS A 140 -13.91 4.14 2.44
CA LYS A 140 -13.83 4.43 3.88
C LYS A 140 -14.78 3.62 4.77
N ASN A 141 -15.90 3.15 4.21
CA ASN A 141 -16.90 2.33 4.92
C ASN A 141 -16.98 0.88 4.40
N LYS A 142 -16.01 0.46 3.60
CA LYS A 142 -15.96 -0.87 2.99
C LYS A 142 -14.66 -1.58 3.35
N ARG A 143 -14.67 -2.90 3.19
CA ARG A 143 -13.46 -3.73 3.26
C ARG A 143 -13.34 -4.55 1.98
N VAL A 144 -12.11 -4.83 1.60
CA VAL A 144 -11.82 -5.72 0.48
C VAL A 144 -12.31 -7.13 0.84
N PRO A 145 -13.20 -7.73 0.04
CA PRO A 145 -13.66 -9.09 0.31
C PRO A 145 -12.52 -10.09 0.26
N ARG A 146 -12.49 -11.01 1.23
CA ARG A 146 -11.44 -12.03 1.29
C ARG A 146 -11.38 -12.90 0.02
N SER A 147 -12.53 -13.13 -0.63
CA SER A 147 -12.61 -13.87 -1.90
C SER A 147 -11.75 -13.27 -3.01
N GLU A 148 -11.61 -11.94 -3.04
CA GLU A 148 -10.84 -11.22 -4.06
C GLU A 148 -9.31 -11.41 -3.92
N VAL A 149 -8.85 -11.85 -2.76
CA VAL A 149 -7.42 -11.97 -2.43
C VAL A 149 -6.96 -13.41 -2.15
N LEU A 150 -7.82 -14.41 -2.31
CA LEU A 150 -7.50 -15.81 -2.08
C LEU A 150 -6.35 -16.33 -2.96
N HIS A 151 -6.18 -15.77 -4.16
CA HIS A 151 -5.09 -16.15 -5.06
C HIS A 151 -3.71 -15.70 -4.55
N LEU A 152 -3.66 -14.79 -3.57
CA LEU A 152 -2.43 -14.33 -2.92
C LEU A 152 -1.93 -15.29 -1.84
N ASP A 153 -2.71 -16.31 -1.47
CA ASP A 153 -2.33 -17.31 -0.47
C ASP A 153 -1.04 -18.02 -0.90
N LEU A 154 -0.02 -17.98 -0.03
CA LEU A 154 1.29 -18.59 -0.29
C LEU A 154 1.20 -20.08 -0.60
N LYS A 155 0.31 -20.81 0.08
CA LYS A 155 0.09 -22.25 -0.17
C LYS A 155 -0.51 -22.50 -1.56
N LYS A 156 -1.36 -21.59 -2.02
CA LYS A 156 -1.93 -21.66 -3.35
C LYS A 156 -0.87 -21.36 -4.41
N LYS A 157 -0.12 -20.27 -4.24
CA LYS A 157 0.99 -19.89 -5.14
C LYS A 157 2.04 -21.00 -5.23
N GLU A 158 2.40 -21.62 -4.11
CA GLU A 158 3.39 -22.71 -4.11
C GLU A 158 2.88 -23.95 -4.83
N ARG A 159 1.61 -24.29 -4.68
CA ARG A 159 0.99 -25.41 -5.44
C ARG A 159 0.97 -25.14 -6.95
N GLU A 160 0.63 -23.92 -7.36
CA GLU A 160 0.64 -23.51 -8.77
C GLU A 160 2.06 -23.55 -9.34
N ARG A 161 3.06 -23.06 -8.58
CA ARG A 161 4.47 -23.14 -8.94
C ARG A 161 4.95 -24.59 -9.14
N LEU A 162 4.65 -25.46 -8.18
CA LEU A 162 5.00 -26.89 -8.26
C LEU A 162 4.34 -27.57 -9.44
N ARG A 163 3.09 -27.25 -9.74
CA ARG A 163 2.38 -27.75 -10.91
C ARG A 163 3.06 -27.31 -12.20
N PHE A 164 3.37 -26.03 -12.34
CA PHE A 164 4.09 -25.50 -13.50
C PHE A 164 5.45 -26.17 -13.70
N LEU A 165 6.24 -26.36 -12.63
CA LEU A 165 7.53 -27.03 -12.70
C LEU A 165 7.41 -28.49 -13.15
N LYS A 166 6.36 -29.19 -12.71
CA LYS A 166 6.07 -30.57 -13.16
C LYS A 166 5.68 -30.60 -14.65
N GLU A 167 4.88 -29.67 -15.11
CA GLU A 167 4.50 -29.56 -16.53
C GLU A 167 5.71 -29.32 -17.42
N VAL A 168 6.62 -28.42 -17.02
CA VAL A 168 7.87 -28.14 -17.73
C VAL A 168 8.78 -29.37 -17.73
N ALA A 169 8.94 -30.05 -16.59
CA ALA A 169 9.79 -31.23 -16.49
C ALA A 169 9.26 -32.41 -17.35
N ASN A 170 7.95 -32.54 -17.50
CA ASN A 170 7.34 -33.57 -18.32
C ASN A 170 7.36 -33.26 -19.84
N ALA A 171 7.65 -31.98 -20.20
CA ALA A 171 7.75 -31.53 -21.59
C ALA A 171 9.17 -31.65 -22.18
N LEU A 172 10.19 -31.92 -21.32
CA LEU A 172 11.58 -32.17 -21.68
C LEU A 172 11.87 -33.65 -21.86
#